data_3c52f40dfe19e80eb3fcf099f64b3bbe
#
_entry.id   3c52f40dfe19e80eb3fcf099f64b3bbe
#
_cell.length_a   1.000
_cell.length_b   1.000
_cell.length_c   1.000
_cell.angle_alpha   90.00
_cell.angle_beta   90.00
_cell.angle_gamma   90.00
#
_symmetry.space_group_name_H-M   'P 1'
#
loop_
_entity.id
_entity.type
_entity.pdbx_description
1 polymer ?
#
loop_
_entity_poly.entity_id
_entity_poly.type
_entity_poly.pdbx_seq_one_letter_code
_entity_poly.pdbx_strand_id
1 'polypeptide(L)'
;MLNNMYEQNFLQKMPDGTVKQVNPFTGTQVWTVPGRGKRPTVNKKPDENVVHESKEVEDFCFFCPSNYLKTPPEKARLVKMPDGTFKVLENLKVSQLFDTTAEFRRIPNLFEIISYEYWEKNYAYVISDKANAHREEYIAEPEGRRHVLEIVENKLKMSGLSREEIDSISSGRKLKMANSFFAGGHELIIGKRHFVEGTDEKASSGTLTPEMHYQYINFTIAALKDIYLSNRYVRYVTVFQNWLNQAGASFDHLHKQLVAIDGVSASNAAEFEMARQNPNMYNDYAVNFAGYQNLVFAENEYAVAFADFGHRYPTLAIYSKAEKNQPWNQTPEQVRGMSDLVHACHAAMGSEVPCNEEWYYRPPAIDVAVPWHILIKWRISNPAGFEAVTKIFVNTIDPWTLRDKVVNRLFELRKEGKIANGIKIAAECDCTPNSLMYNPSLHVGGAHPYAMRGRGTTMDM
;
A
#
# COMPACT_ATOMS: atom_id res chain seq x y z
N MET A 1 35.83 3.38 0.94
CA MET A 1 34.87 4.38 1.44
C MET A 1 33.78 3.77 2.35
N LEU A 2 34.06 2.66 3.05
CA LEU A 2 33.07 1.92 3.86
C LEU A 2 33.34 1.99 5.37
N ASN A 3 34.29 2.81 5.82
CA ASN A 3 34.73 2.76 7.23
C ASN A 3 34.05 3.77 8.17
N ASN A 4 32.94 4.46 7.75
CA ASN A 4 32.31 5.44 8.62
C ASN A 4 30.77 5.30 8.67
N MET A 5 30.20 4.13 8.42
CA MET A 5 28.72 3.97 8.50
C MET A 5 28.19 4.09 9.94
N TYR A 6 28.99 3.83 10.95
CA TYR A 6 28.62 3.99 12.37
C TYR A 6 28.67 5.45 12.87
N GLU A 7 29.30 6.36 12.12
CA GLU A 7 29.31 7.79 12.41
C GLU A 7 28.35 8.62 11.56
N GLN A 8 27.60 8.03 10.64
CA GLN A 8 26.63 8.76 9.84
C GLN A 8 25.43 9.16 10.72
N ASN A 9 25.36 10.43 11.03
CA ASN A 9 24.25 11.01 11.76
C ASN A 9 23.05 11.16 10.80
N PHE A 10 22.27 10.06 10.63
CA PHE A 10 21.11 10.04 9.72
C PHE A 10 20.03 11.07 10.09
N LEU A 11 20.04 11.55 11.35
CA LEU A 11 19.05 12.49 11.85
C LEU A 11 19.75 13.50 12.77
N GLN A 12 19.98 14.72 12.28
CA GLN A 12 20.72 15.75 12.96
C GLN A 12 19.86 17.00 13.19
N LYS A 13 19.73 17.42 14.45
CA LYS A 13 19.13 18.69 14.82
C LYS A 13 20.20 19.77 14.94
N MET A 14 20.07 20.83 14.15
CA MET A 14 20.97 21.97 14.14
C MET A 14 20.61 22.96 15.26
N PRO A 15 21.55 23.87 15.67
CA PRO A 15 21.31 24.85 16.74
C PRO A 15 20.11 25.79 16.48
N ASP A 16 19.80 26.07 15.20
CA ASP A 16 18.65 26.88 14.80
C ASP A 16 17.33 26.10 14.77
N GLY A 17 17.38 24.81 15.13
CA GLY A 17 16.24 23.90 15.10
C GLY A 17 15.99 23.22 13.75
N THR A 18 16.80 23.51 12.70
CA THR A 18 16.74 22.78 11.43
C THR A 18 17.06 21.30 11.67
N VAL A 19 16.23 20.41 11.11
CA VAL A 19 16.47 18.95 11.15
C VAL A 19 16.94 18.49 9.77
N LYS A 20 18.17 17.98 9.70
CA LYS A 20 18.72 17.33 8.51
C LYS A 20 18.58 15.83 8.64
N GLN A 21 18.13 15.20 7.56
CA GLN A 21 17.82 13.77 7.53
C GLN A 21 18.46 13.13 6.30
N VAL A 22 18.95 11.91 6.45
CA VAL A 22 19.43 11.07 5.36
C VAL A 22 18.77 9.70 5.49
N ASN A 23 18.09 9.24 4.47
CA ASN A 23 17.54 7.88 4.46
C ASN A 23 18.69 6.87 4.31
N PRO A 24 18.86 5.92 5.22
CA PRO A 24 19.97 4.97 5.19
C PRO A 24 19.91 4.00 4.02
N PHE A 25 18.72 3.73 3.46
CA PHE A 25 18.52 2.76 2.37
C PHE A 25 18.67 3.40 0.99
N THR A 26 18.22 4.65 0.84
CA THR A 26 18.14 5.32 -0.49
C THR A 26 19.11 6.49 -0.64
N GLY A 27 19.75 6.95 0.44
CA GLY A 27 20.59 8.16 0.45
C GLY A 27 19.79 9.47 0.26
N THR A 28 18.45 9.41 0.25
CA THR A 28 17.61 10.60 0.10
C THR A 28 17.83 11.58 1.23
N GLN A 29 18.11 12.85 0.89
CA GLN A 29 18.33 13.92 1.86
C GLN A 29 17.09 14.79 2.03
N VAL A 30 16.76 15.11 3.29
CA VAL A 30 15.58 15.91 3.63
C VAL A 30 15.93 16.91 4.73
N TRP A 31 15.47 18.14 4.57
CA TRP A 31 15.61 19.18 5.58
C TRP A 31 14.24 19.64 6.06
N THR A 32 14.07 19.78 7.37
CA THR A 32 12.92 20.44 7.98
C THR A 32 13.39 21.73 8.63
N VAL A 33 13.00 22.86 8.07
CA VAL A 33 13.45 24.20 8.50
C VAL A 33 12.35 24.86 9.34
N PRO A 34 12.66 25.36 10.57
CA PRO A 34 11.69 26.06 11.42
C PRO A 34 10.97 27.20 10.69
N GLY A 35 9.69 27.35 10.93
CA GLY A 35 8.87 28.45 10.37
C GLY A 35 8.46 28.28 8.90
N ARG A 36 9.10 27.39 8.12
CA ARG A 36 8.81 27.22 6.71
C ARG A 36 7.41 26.64 6.44
N GLY A 37 6.85 25.89 7.37
CA GLY A 37 5.46 25.42 7.31
C GLY A 37 4.41 26.53 7.43
N LYS A 38 4.81 27.73 7.90
CA LYS A 38 3.93 28.90 8.06
C LYS A 38 4.05 29.92 6.92
N ARG A 39 4.75 29.57 5.82
CA ARG A 39 4.86 30.46 4.66
C ARG A 39 3.47 30.74 4.09
N PRO A 40 3.19 31.98 3.64
CA PRO A 40 1.94 32.29 2.95
C PRO A 40 1.81 31.40 1.71
N THR A 41 0.85 30.52 1.70
CA THR A 41 0.42 29.81 0.50
C THR A 41 -0.89 30.43 0.06
N VAL A 42 -0.92 30.97 -1.15
CA VAL A 42 -2.18 31.31 -1.80
C VAL A 42 -2.80 29.99 -2.24
N ASN A 43 -3.34 29.24 -1.29
CA ASN A 43 -4.26 28.19 -1.63
C ASN A 43 -5.53 28.89 -2.11
N LYS A 44 -5.83 28.81 -3.40
CA LYS A 44 -7.23 28.87 -3.79
C LYS A 44 -7.88 27.74 -2.98
N LYS A 45 -8.72 28.12 -2.01
CA LYS A 45 -9.67 27.16 -1.45
C LYS A 45 -10.34 26.52 -2.66
N PRO A 46 -10.52 25.17 -2.69
CA PRO A 46 -11.42 24.57 -3.66
C PRO A 46 -12.71 25.40 -3.60
N ASP A 47 -13.31 25.68 -4.74
CA ASP A 47 -14.58 26.42 -4.76
C ASP A 47 -15.54 25.72 -3.79
N GLU A 48 -15.81 26.38 -2.65
CA GLU A 48 -16.71 25.88 -1.59
C GLU A 48 -18.17 25.75 -2.10
N ASN A 49 -18.39 26.07 -3.39
CA ASN A 49 -19.72 26.10 -4.02
C ASN A 49 -20.05 24.84 -4.85
N VAL A 50 -19.23 23.79 -4.83
CA VAL A 50 -19.59 22.51 -5.46
C VAL A 50 -19.69 21.47 -4.36
N VAL A 51 -20.67 21.61 -3.48
CA VAL A 51 -21.19 20.48 -2.69
C VAL A 51 -22.00 19.63 -3.68
N HIS A 52 -21.33 18.70 -4.37
CA HIS A 52 -22.03 17.62 -5.00
C HIS A 52 -22.69 16.79 -3.88
N GLU A 53 -23.99 16.65 -3.92
CA GLU A 53 -24.66 15.71 -3.02
C GLU A 53 -23.97 14.35 -3.14
N SER A 54 -23.72 13.68 -2.04
CA SER A 54 -22.98 12.39 -1.98
C SER A 54 -23.55 11.37 -2.98
N LYS A 55 -24.86 11.39 -3.21
CA LYS A 55 -25.56 10.54 -4.18
C LYS A 55 -25.17 10.85 -5.64
N GLU A 56 -25.00 12.10 -6.02
CA GLU A 56 -24.57 12.45 -7.37
C GLU A 56 -23.15 11.93 -7.65
N VAL A 57 -22.24 12.04 -6.67
CA VAL A 57 -20.87 11.52 -6.80
C VAL A 57 -20.87 10.01 -6.97
N GLU A 58 -21.70 9.27 -6.23
CA GLU A 58 -21.82 7.82 -6.35
C GLU A 58 -22.37 7.39 -7.72
N ASP A 59 -23.31 8.13 -8.31
CA ASP A 59 -23.87 7.86 -9.62
C ASP A 59 -22.84 8.03 -10.77
N PHE A 60 -21.87 8.95 -10.60
CA PHE A 60 -20.80 9.18 -11.57
C PHE A 60 -19.54 8.32 -11.33
N CYS A 61 -19.29 7.88 -10.12
CA CYS A 61 -18.09 7.11 -9.77
C CYS A 61 -18.17 5.69 -10.34
N PHE A 62 -17.22 5.32 -11.21
CA PHE A 62 -17.17 3.99 -11.83
C PHE A 62 -16.95 2.84 -10.83
N PHE A 63 -16.44 3.14 -9.64
CA PHE A 63 -16.14 2.13 -8.63
C PHE A 63 -17.30 1.82 -7.69
N CYS A 64 -18.31 2.69 -7.63
CA CYS A 64 -19.49 2.46 -6.80
C CYS A 64 -20.33 1.24 -7.23
N PRO A 65 -21.03 0.57 -6.29
CA PRO A 65 -21.77 -0.67 -6.57
C PRO A 65 -22.82 -0.56 -7.67
N SER A 66 -23.46 0.59 -7.82
CA SER A 66 -24.42 0.87 -8.91
C SER A 66 -23.79 0.79 -10.31
N ASN A 67 -22.47 0.86 -10.41
CA ASN A 67 -21.71 1.02 -11.63
C ASN A 67 -20.80 -0.17 -11.97
N TYR A 68 -21.09 -1.37 -11.47
CA TYR A 68 -20.27 -2.57 -11.71
C TYR A 68 -19.96 -2.82 -13.19
N LEU A 69 -20.92 -2.57 -14.08
CA LEU A 69 -20.76 -2.75 -15.53
C LEU A 69 -20.00 -1.60 -16.23
N LYS A 70 -19.64 -0.53 -15.52
CA LYS A 70 -18.77 0.53 -16.05
C LYS A 70 -17.27 0.22 -15.90
N THR A 71 -16.94 -0.88 -15.21
CA THR A 71 -15.56 -1.37 -15.01
C THR A 71 -15.35 -2.69 -15.76
N PRO A 72 -14.12 -3.10 -16.08
CA PRO A 72 -13.87 -4.44 -16.63
C PRO A 72 -14.45 -5.57 -15.75
N PRO A 73 -14.63 -6.78 -16.30
CA PRO A 73 -15.09 -7.94 -15.54
C PRO A 73 -14.29 -8.17 -14.27
N GLU A 74 -14.99 -8.55 -13.20
CA GLU A 74 -14.36 -8.86 -11.92
C GLU A 74 -13.62 -10.20 -11.98
N LYS A 75 -12.39 -10.24 -11.46
CA LYS A 75 -11.67 -11.49 -11.24
C LYS A 75 -12.12 -12.17 -9.95
N ALA A 76 -12.42 -11.38 -8.93
CA ALA A 76 -12.91 -11.86 -7.63
C ALA A 76 -13.60 -10.73 -6.85
N ARG A 77 -14.41 -11.13 -5.88
CA ARG A 77 -14.98 -10.22 -4.87
C ARG A 77 -14.97 -10.87 -3.49
N LEU A 78 -14.82 -10.05 -2.48
CA LEU A 78 -15.04 -10.42 -1.10
C LEU A 78 -16.45 -10.00 -0.68
N VAL A 79 -17.24 -10.92 -0.18
CA VAL A 79 -18.60 -10.67 0.30
C VAL A 79 -18.71 -11.00 1.79
N LYS A 80 -19.51 -10.23 2.51
CA LYS A 80 -19.89 -10.54 3.89
C LYS A 80 -21.17 -11.36 3.87
N MET A 81 -21.13 -12.53 4.45
CA MET A 81 -22.26 -13.45 4.53
C MET A 81 -23.22 -13.05 5.65
N PRO A 82 -24.50 -13.52 5.63
CA PRO A 82 -25.48 -13.20 6.67
C PRO A 82 -25.07 -13.64 8.08
N ASP A 83 -24.24 -14.67 8.21
CA ASP A 83 -23.67 -15.16 9.48
C ASP A 83 -22.48 -14.32 9.99
N GLY A 84 -22.12 -13.26 9.24
CA GLY A 84 -20.98 -12.37 9.55
C GLY A 84 -19.62 -12.84 9.04
N THR A 85 -19.52 -14.05 8.49
CA THR A 85 -18.29 -14.55 7.87
C THR A 85 -18.00 -13.87 6.53
N PHE A 86 -16.77 -14.01 6.04
CA PHE A 86 -16.36 -13.46 4.74
C PHE A 86 -16.06 -14.60 3.76
N LYS A 87 -16.50 -14.43 2.52
CA LYS A 87 -16.28 -15.39 1.44
C LYS A 87 -15.75 -14.69 0.20
N VAL A 88 -14.72 -15.28 -0.41
CA VAL A 88 -14.24 -14.86 -1.74
C VAL A 88 -15.04 -15.61 -2.80
N LEU A 89 -15.64 -14.87 -3.74
CA LEU A 89 -16.27 -15.39 -4.93
C LEU A 89 -15.37 -15.03 -6.11
N GLU A 90 -15.04 -16.02 -6.94
CA GLU A 90 -14.17 -15.84 -8.11
C GLU A 90 -14.92 -16.14 -9.40
N ASN A 91 -14.48 -15.49 -10.48
CA ASN A 91 -14.91 -15.79 -11.83
C ASN A 91 -16.44 -15.72 -12.04
N LEU A 92 -17.09 -14.74 -11.39
CA LEU A 92 -18.53 -14.54 -11.55
C LEU A 92 -18.88 -14.16 -12.99
N LYS A 93 -19.97 -14.71 -13.49
CA LYS A 93 -20.60 -14.31 -14.75
C LYS A 93 -21.34 -12.99 -14.56
N VAL A 94 -21.64 -12.30 -15.67
CA VAL A 94 -22.34 -11.01 -15.61
C VAL A 94 -23.71 -11.15 -14.95
N SER A 95 -24.44 -12.26 -15.20
CA SER A 95 -25.72 -12.57 -14.59
C SER A 95 -25.69 -12.70 -13.07
N GLN A 96 -24.51 -13.00 -12.48
CA GLN A 96 -24.31 -13.21 -11.05
C GLN A 96 -23.80 -11.96 -10.31
N LEU A 97 -23.41 -10.90 -11.04
CA LEU A 97 -22.75 -9.74 -10.41
C LEU A 97 -23.62 -9.00 -9.40
N PHE A 98 -24.95 -9.05 -9.58
CA PHE A 98 -25.92 -8.35 -8.73
C PHE A 98 -26.57 -9.24 -7.68
N ASP A 99 -26.25 -10.54 -7.65
CA ASP A 99 -26.77 -11.47 -6.63
C ASP A 99 -26.17 -11.19 -5.25
N THR A 100 -24.97 -10.56 -5.21
CA THR A 100 -24.28 -10.22 -3.98
C THR A 100 -23.70 -8.81 -4.04
N THR A 101 -23.57 -8.16 -2.88
CA THR A 101 -22.86 -6.90 -2.77
C THR A 101 -21.43 -7.16 -2.28
N ALA A 102 -20.44 -6.75 -3.07
CA ALA A 102 -19.04 -6.88 -2.70
C ALA A 102 -18.66 -5.90 -1.59
N GLU A 103 -17.94 -6.34 -0.56
CA GLU A 103 -17.23 -5.44 0.35
C GLU A 103 -15.92 -4.94 -0.29
N PHE A 104 -15.24 -5.83 -1.05
CA PHE A 104 -14.09 -5.48 -1.88
C PHE A 104 -14.16 -6.21 -3.22
N ARG A 105 -13.75 -5.53 -4.30
CA ARG A 105 -13.72 -6.06 -5.67
C ARG A 105 -12.29 -6.10 -6.17
N ARG A 106 -11.91 -7.18 -6.86
CA ARG A 106 -10.67 -7.29 -7.63
C ARG A 106 -11.00 -7.19 -9.11
N ILE A 107 -10.56 -6.11 -9.75
CA ILE A 107 -10.77 -5.89 -11.19
C ILE A 107 -9.43 -5.55 -11.87
N PRO A 108 -9.27 -5.80 -13.19
CA PRO A 108 -8.14 -5.28 -13.95
C PRO A 108 -8.25 -3.76 -14.09
N ASN A 109 -7.10 -3.08 -14.13
CA ASN A 109 -7.07 -1.67 -14.49
C ASN A 109 -7.32 -1.52 -15.99
N LEU A 110 -8.21 -0.60 -16.35
CA LEU A 110 -8.53 -0.35 -17.77
C LEU A 110 -7.32 0.20 -18.55
N PHE A 111 -6.47 1.00 -17.89
CA PHE A 111 -5.24 1.58 -18.45
C PHE A 111 -4.02 1.01 -17.73
N GLU A 112 -3.59 -0.18 -18.18
CA GLU A 112 -2.45 -0.89 -17.58
C GLU A 112 -1.14 -0.12 -17.79
N ILE A 113 -0.28 -0.05 -16.76
CA ILE A 113 1.09 0.50 -16.86
C ILE A 113 1.94 -0.43 -17.73
N ILE A 114 1.84 -1.74 -17.50
CA ILE A 114 2.40 -2.78 -18.38
C ILE A 114 1.22 -3.61 -18.87
N SER A 115 0.95 -3.55 -20.17
CA SER A 115 -0.24 -4.18 -20.75
C SER A 115 -0.08 -5.70 -20.92
N TYR A 116 -1.22 -6.40 -21.07
CA TYR A 116 -1.23 -7.81 -21.49
C TYR A 116 -0.42 -8.02 -22.79
N GLU A 117 -0.57 -7.11 -23.75
CA GLU A 117 0.12 -7.16 -25.04
C GLU A 117 1.65 -7.07 -24.89
N TYR A 118 2.15 -6.33 -23.87
CA TYR A 118 3.57 -6.30 -23.52
C TYR A 118 4.08 -7.71 -23.14
N TRP A 119 3.35 -8.42 -22.29
CA TRP A 119 3.70 -9.77 -21.88
C TRP A 119 3.61 -10.77 -23.05
N GLU A 120 2.55 -10.67 -23.87
CA GLU A 120 2.36 -11.51 -25.05
C GLU A 120 3.52 -11.34 -26.04
N LYS A 121 3.88 -10.10 -26.39
CA LYS A 121 4.90 -9.82 -27.43
C LYS A 121 6.32 -10.03 -26.97
N ASN A 122 6.66 -9.69 -25.73
CA ASN A 122 8.04 -9.75 -25.26
C ASN A 122 8.40 -11.10 -24.63
N TYR A 123 7.43 -11.84 -24.11
CA TYR A 123 7.66 -13.08 -23.37
C TYR A 123 6.91 -14.28 -23.92
N ALA A 124 6.14 -14.12 -25.01
CA ALA A 124 5.21 -15.12 -25.50
C ALA A 124 4.25 -15.64 -24.39
N TYR A 125 3.85 -14.72 -23.50
CA TYR A 125 2.92 -15.04 -22.42
C TYR A 125 1.57 -15.43 -23.00
N VAL A 126 1.04 -16.55 -22.51
CA VAL A 126 -0.26 -17.07 -22.88
C VAL A 126 -1.18 -17.00 -21.65
N ILE A 127 -2.41 -16.58 -21.88
CA ILE A 127 -3.44 -16.59 -20.83
C ILE A 127 -3.55 -17.98 -20.20
N SER A 128 -3.58 -18.06 -18.87
CA SER A 128 -3.70 -19.33 -18.15
C SER A 128 -5.04 -20.02 -18.44
N ASP A 129 -5.09 -21.35 -18.33
CA ASP A 129 -6.32 -22.12 -18.57
C ASP A 129 -7.47 -21.64 -17.68
N LYS A 130 -7.19 -21.31 -16.41
CA LYS A 130 -8.20 -20.77 -15.46
C LYS A 130 -8.75 -19.44 -15.96
N ALA A 131 -7.90 -18.51 -16.37
CA ALA A 131 -8.30 -17.19 -16.83
C ALA A 131 -9.01 -17.25 -18.20
N ASN A 132 -8.57 -18.17 -19.08
CA ASN A 132 -9.23 -18.40 -20.37
C ASN A 132 -10.62 -19.04 -20.19
N ALA A 133 -10.76 -20.01 -19.30
CA ALA A 133 -12.05 -20.60 -18.97
C ALA A 133 -13.04 -19.52 -18.47
N HIS A 134 -12.62 -18.70 -17.52
CA HIS A 134 -13.45 -17.57 -17.05
C HIS A 134 -13.84 -16.63 -18.21
N ARG A 135 -12.87 -16.26 -19.07
CA ARG A 135 -13.12 -15.43 -20.24
C ARG A 135 -14.17 -16.06 -21.16
N GLU A 136 -14.01 -17.33 -21.51
CA GLU A 136 -14.92 -18.05 -22.40
C GLU A 136 -16.33 -18.13 -21.81
N GLU A 137 -16.46 -18.50 -20.54
CA GLU A 137 -17.74 -18.54 -19.84
C GLU A 137 -18.42 -17.17 -19.75
N TYR A 138 -17.64 -16.11 -19.48
CA TYR A 138 -18.15 -14.75 -19.36
C TYR A 138 -18.71 -14.24 -20.69
N ILE A 139 -17.97 -14.42 -21.80
CA ILE A 139 -18.38 -13.96 -23.14
C ILE A 139 -19.39 -14.90 -23.84
N ALA A 140 -19.60 -16.11 -23.32
CA ALA A 140 -20.64 -16.99 -23.80
C ALA A 140 -22.03 -16.45 -23.45
N GLU A 141 -22.20 -15.72 -22.36
CA GLU A 141 -23.42 -14.99 -22.04
C GLU A 141 -23.56 -13.76 -22.97
N PRO A 142 -24.72 -13.55 -23.64
CA PRO A 142 -24.91 -12.39 -24.51
C PRO A 142 -24.65 -11.05 -23.82
N GLU A 143 -25.05 -10.93 -22.55
CA GLU A 143 -24.83 -9.73 -21.74
C GLU A 143 -23.37 -9.57 -21.35
N GLY A 144 -22.64 -10.65 -21.03
CA GLY A 144 -21.22 -10.62 -20.74
C GLY A 144 -20.40 -10.20 -21.97
N ARG A 145 -20.76 -10.72 -23.15
CA ARG A 145 -20.16 -10.31 -24.41
C ARG A 145 -20.39 -8.82 -24.71
N ARG A 146 -21.61 -8.33 -24.50
CA ARG A 146 -21.96 -6.92 -24.68
C ARG A 146 -21.16 -6.06 -23.73
N HIS A 147 -21.13 -6.39 -22.45
CA HIS A 147 -20.37 -5.68 -21.42
C HIS A 147 -18.88 -5.56 -21.81
N VAL A 148 -18.22 -6.66 -22.17
CA VAL A 148 -16.80 -6.66 -22.57
C VAL A 148 -16.56 -5.76 -23.78
N LEU A 149 -17.43 -5.82 -24.81
CA LEU A 149 -17.31 -4.97 -26.00
C LEU A 149 -17.48 -3.49 -25.67
N GLU A 150 -18.44 -3.12 -24.84
CA GLU A 150 -18.69 -1.75 -24.37
C GLU A 150 -17.45 -1.18 -23.62
N ILE A 151 -16.84 -1.97 -22.74
CA ILE A 151 -15.63 -1.55 -22.03
C ILE A 151 -14.46 -1.36 -22.99
N VAL A 152 -14.27 -2.25 -23.96
CA VAL A 152 -13.23 -2.07 -25.00
C VAL A 152 -13.48 -0.81 -25.83
N GLU A 153 -14.71 -0.57 -26.28
CA GLU A 153 -15.06 0.63 -27.04
C GLU A 153 -14.86 1.91 -26.23
N ASN A 154 -15.23 1.91 -24.96
CA ASN A 154 -14.97 3.02 -24.04
C ASN A 154 -13.47 3.27 -23.88
N LYS A 155 -12.66 2.23 -23.72
CA LYS A 155 -11.19 2.35 -23.66
C LYS A 155 -10.62 2.99 -24.94
N LEU A 156 -11.06 2.54 -26.12
CA LEU A 156 -10.62 3.07 -27.41
C LEU A 156 -11.02 4.54 -27.58
N LYS A 157 -12.25 4.90 -27.20
CA LYS A 157 -12.73 6.29 -27.21
C LYS A 157 -11.91 7.18 -26.27
N MET A 158 -11.64 6.73 -25.05
CA MET A 158 -10.79 7.45 -24.08
C MET A 158 -9.32 7.56 -24.56
N SER A 159 -8.88 6.63 -25.43
CA SER A 159 -7.57 6.69 -26.08
C SER A 159 -7.53 7.61 -27.32
N GLY A 160 -8.64 8.30 -27.64
CA GLY A 160 -8.72 9.32 -28.68
C GLY A 160 -9.20 8.83 -30.04
N LEU A 161 -9.63 7.57 -30.20
CA LEU A 161 -10.17 7.09 -31.47
C LEU A 161 -11.58 7.66 -31.72
N SER A 162 -11.85 8.01 -32.96
CA SER A 162 -13.15 8.43 -33.42
C SER A 162 -14.15 7.25 -33.45
N ARG A 163 -15.44 7.54 -33.50
CA ARG A 163 -16.46 6.50 -33.61
C ARG A 163 -16.30 5.65 -34.87
N GLU A 164 -15.97 6.28 -35.99
CA GLU A 164 -15.75 5.60 -37.27
C GLU A 164 -14.58 4.61 -37.21
N GLU A 165 -13.46 5.02 -36.59
CA GLU A 165 -12.32 4.13 -36.37
C GLU A 165 -12.67 2.96 -35.46
N ILE A 166 -13.42 3.19 -34.38
CA ILE A 166 -13.88 2.14 -33.45
C ILE A 166 -14.82 1.16 -34.17
N ASP A 167 -15.74 1.66 -35.00
CA ASP A 167 -16.69 0.82 -35.75
C ASP A 167 -16.02 0.00 -36.85
N SER A 168 -14.88 0.47 -37.40
CA SER A 168 -14.04 -0.27 -38.35
C SER A 168 -13.35 -1.50 -37.75
N ILE A 169 -13.18 -1.56 -36.41
CA ILE A 169 -12.54 -2.68 -35.71
C ILE A 169 -13.55 -3.82 -35.56
N SER A 170 -13.25 -5.00 -36.11
CA SER A 170 -14.13 -6.16 -35.99
C SER A 170 -14.36 -6.58 -34.54
N SER A 171 -15.54 -7.13 -34.23
CA SER A 171 -15.87 -7.63 -32.89
C SER A 171 -14.87 -8.70 -32.41
N GLY A 172 -14.36 -9.55 -33.32
CA GLY A 172 -13.33 -10.54 -32.96
C GLY A 172 -12.03 -9.90 -32.49
N ARG A 173 -11.59 -8.79 -33.13
CA ARG A 173 -10.41 -8.04 -32.69
C ARG A 173 -10.65 -7.33 -31.36
N LYS A 174 -11.83 -6.74 -31.16
CA LYS A 174 -12.21 -6.14 -29.86
C LYS A 174 -12.21 -7.18 -28.74
N LEU A 175 -12.74 -8.39 -28.98
CA LEU A 175 -12.71 -9.49 -28.02
C LEU A 175 -11.29 -10.00 -27.72
N LYS A 176 -10.37 -9.96 -28.70
CA LYS A 176 -8.95 -10.26 -28.44
C LYS A 176 -8.30 -9.20 -27.54
N MET A 177 -8.63 -7.92 -27.73
CA MET A 177 -8.14 -6.83 -26.85
C MET A 177 -8.62 -7.00 -25.42
N ALA A 178 -9.78 -7.61 -25.20
CA ALA A 178 -10.32 -7.91 -23.88
C ALA A 178 -9.55 -9.01 -23.12
N ASN A 179 -8.55 -9.68 -23.70
CA ASN A 179 -7.70 -10.63 -22.96
C ASN A 179 -7.03 -9.97 -21.77
N SER A 180 -6.71 -8.67 -21.84
CA SER A 180 -6.19 -7.88 -20.73
C SER A 180 -7.13 -7.86 -19.51
N PHE A 181 -8.44 -7.96 -19.71
CA PHE A 181 -9.41 -7.97 -18.61
C PHE A 181 -9.40 -9.26 -17.78
N PHE A 182 -8.88 -10.34 -18.34
CA PHE A 182 -8.82 -11.65 -17.68
C PHE A 182 -7.40 -12.04 -17.26
N ALA A 183 -6.39 -11.59 -18.01
CA ALA A 183 -5.00 -12.02 -17.85
C ALA A 183 -3.99 -10.86 -17.72
N GLY A 184 -4.45 -9.62 -17.54
CA GLY A 184 -3.56 -8.47 -17.29
C GLY A 184 -2.89 -8.53 -15.92
N GLY A 185 -1.76 -7.87 -15.78
CA GLY A 185 -0.96 -7.80 -14.55
C GLY A 185 -1.08 -6.49 -13.77
N HIS A 186 -2.03 -5.62 -14.14
CA HIS A 186 -2.34 -4.41 -13.39
C HIS A 186 -3.77 -4.48 -12.88
N GLU A 187 -3.92 -4.58 -11.56
CA GLU A 187 -5.20 -4.85 -10.91
C GLU A 187 -5.51 -3.84 -9.80
N LEU A 188 -6.80 -3.69 -9.52
CA LEU A 188 -7.33 -2.82 -8.49
C LEU A 188 -8.09 -3.66 -7.46
N ILE A 189 -7.89 -3.34 -6.18
CA ILE A 189 -8.72 -3.81 -5.07
C ILE A 189 -9.54 -2.62 -4.58
N ILE A 190 -10.81 -2.62 -4.89
CA ILE A 190 -11.71 -1.48 -4.69
C ILE A 190 -12.62 -1.74 -3.51
N GLY A 191 -12.74 -0.76 -2.60
CA GLY A 191 -13.69 -0.79 -1.49
C GLY A 191 -15.12 -0.54 -1.96
N LYS A 192 -16.10 -0.98 -1.17
CA LYS A 192 -17.52 -0.86 -1.47
C LYS A 192 -18.04 0.58 -1.49
N ARG A 193 -17.58 1.38 -0.53
CA ARG A 193 -18.18 2.68 -0.22
C ARG A 193 -17.32 3.84 -0.73
N HIS A 194 -17.97 4.87 -1.25
CA HIS A 194 -17.35 6.15 -1.56
C HIS A 194 -17.30 7.05 -0.32
N PHE A 195 -18.38 7.05 0.45
CA PHE A 195 -18.52 7.80 1.69
C PHE A 195 -18.80 6.89 2.89
N VAL A 196 -18.45 7.37 4.06
CA VAL A 196 -18.84 6.76 5.32
C VAL A 196 -20.36 6.90 5.46
N GLU A 197 -21.05 5.83 5.83
CA GLU A 197 -22.50 5.77 5.87
C GLU A 197 -23.12 6.88 6.73
N GLY A 198 -24.04 7.62 6.14
CA GLY A 198 -24.74 8.74 6.79
C GLY A 198 -23.92 10.01 6.96
N THR A 199 -22.77 10.14 6.27
CA THR A 199 -21.90 11.32 6.33
C THR A 199 -21.40 11.69 4.93
N ASP A 200 -20.78 12.88 4.81
CA ASP A 200 -20.05 13.31 3.61
C ASP A 200 -18.53 13.00 3.71
N GLU A 201 -18.12 12.28 4.74
CA GLU A 201 -16.72 11.85 4.90
C GLU A 201 -16.39 10.76 3.89
N LYS A 202 -15.30 10.94 3.12
CA LYS A 202 -14.82 9.92 2.18
C LYS A 202 -14.39 8.66 2.92
N ALA A 203 -14.87 7.50 2.45
CA ALA A 203 -14.48 6.21 2.98
C ALA A 203 -13.04 5.88 2.60
N SER A 204 -12.14 5.97 3.57
CA SER A 204 -10.69 5.74 3.44
C SER A 204 -10.26 4.45 4.16
N SER A 205 -8.98 4.07 4.04
CA SER A 205 -8.42 2.96 4.83
C SER A 205 -8.59 3.18 6.34
N GLY A 206 -8.49 4.43 6.81
CA GLY A 206 -8.62 4.78 8.24
C GLY A 206 -10.05 4.83 8.78
N THR A 207 -11.06 4.91 7.89
CA THR A 207 -12.48 4.88 8.29
C THR A 207 -13.09 3.48 8.30
N LEU A 208 -12.36 2.48 7.80
CA LEU A 208 -12.75 1.08 7.93
C LEU A 208 -12.72 0.66 9.41
N THR A 209 -13.47 -0.38 9.78
CA THR A 209 -13.21 -1.05 11.05
C THR A 209 -11.91 -1.86 10.98
N PRO A 210 -11.24 -2.16 12.10
CA PRO A 210 -10.06 -3.03 12.10
C PRO A 210 -10.29 -4.36 11.38
N GLU A 211 -11.48 -4.96 11.52
CA GLU A 211 -11.85 -6.19 10.82
C GLU A 211 -11.92 -5.98 9.30
N MET A 212 -12.61 -4.94 8.85
CA MET A 212 -12.74 -4.65 7.41
C MET A 212 -11.39 -4.31 6.79
N HIS A 213 -10.51 -3.60 7.53
CA HIS A 213 -9.18 -3.30 7.05
C HIS A 213 -8.32 -4.58 6.94
N TYR A 214 -8.42 -5.50 7.90
CA TYR A 214 -7.77 -6.81 7.80
C TYR A 214 -8.23 -7.59 6.56
N GLN A 215 -9.53 -7.61 6.30
CA GLN A 215 -10.08 -8.26 5.11
C GLN A 215 -9.56 -7.60 3.82
N TYR A 216 -9.43 -6.27 3.80
CA TYR A 216 -8.85 -5.54 2.68
C TYR A 216 -7.39 -5.90 2.41
N ILE A 217 -6.56 -5.97 3.46
CA ILE A 217 -5.15 -6.38 3.39
C ILE A 217 -5.05 -7.84 2.93
N ASN A 218 -5.82 -8.73 3.55
CA ASN A 218 -5.78 -10.17 3.23
C ASN A 218 -6.22 -10.46 1.79
N PHE A 219 -7.26 -9.78 1.30
CA PHE A 219 -7.73 -9.90 -0.08
C PHE A 219 -6.70 -9.34 -1.07
N THR A 220 -5.99 -8.26 -0.71
CA THR A 220 -4.86 -7.72 -1.49
C THR A 220 -3.70 -8.72 -1.55
N ILE A 221 -3.35 -9.38 -0.44
CA ILE A 221 -2.31 -10.43 -0.39
C ILE A 221 -2.68 -11.63 -1.27
N ALA A 222 -3.94 -12.03 -1.26
CA ALA A 222 -4.42 -13.12 -2.13
C ALA A 222 -4.26 -12.78 -3.62
N ALA A 223 -4.63 -11.54 -4.01
CA ALA A 223 -4.44 -11.04 -5.37
C ALA A 223 -2.96 -10.95 -5.76
N LEU A 224 -2.11 -10.48 -4.85
CA LEU A 224 -0.66 -10.41 -5.03
C LEU A 224 -0.05 -11.78 -5.33
N LYS A 225 -0.41 -12.78 -4.53
CA LYS A 225 0.02 -14.17 -4.72
C LYS A 225 -0.44 -14.73 -6.06
N ASP A 226 -1.70 -14.51 -6.43
CA ASP A 226 -2.29 -15.02 -7.67
C ASP A 226 -1.61 -14.43 -8.92
N ILE A 227 -1.21 -13.15 -8.91
CA ILE A 227 -0.45 -12.54 -10.02
C ILE A 227 0.88 -13.28 -10.26
N TYR A 228 1.63 -13.60 -9.20
CA TYR A 228 2.88 -14.38 -9.34
C TYR A 228 2.64 -15.81 -9.85
N LEU A 229 1.54 -16.44 -9.43
CA LEU A 229 1.19 -17.80 -9.89
C LEU A 229 0.70 -17.80 -11.35
N SER A 230 0.05 -16.74 -11.79
CA SER A 230 -0.54 -16.63 -13.13
C SER A 230 0.47 -16.29 -14.22
N ASN A 231 1.58 -15.62 -13.88
CA ASN A 231 2.57 -15.18 -14.87
C ASN A 231 4.01 -15.38 -14.35
N ARG A 232 4.68 -16.42 -14.84
CA ARG A 232 6.05 -16.80 -14.46
C ARG A 232 7.12 -15.76 -14.81
N TYR A 233 6.83 -14.81 -15.66
CA TYR A 233 7.76 -13.77 -16.09
C TYR A 233 7.78 -12.57 -15.15
N VAL A 234 6.82 -12.49 -14.24
CA VAL A 234 6.75 -11.43 -13.23
C VAL A 234 7.91 -11.56 -12.26
N ARG A 235 8.70 -10.50 -12.14
CA ARG A 235 9.83 -10.42 -11.20
C ARG A 235 9.47 -9.68 -9.93
N TYR A 236 8.61 -8.69 -10.03
CA TYR A 236 8.12 -7.93 -8.90
C TYR A 236 6.66 -7.50 -9.13
N VAL A 237 5.87 -7.46 -8.09
CA VAL A 237 4.55 -6.84 -8.10
C VAL A 237 4.58 -5.69 -7.10
N THR A 238 4.49 -4.47 -7.61
CA THR A 238 4.35 -3.31 -6.72
C THR A 238 2.90 -3.21 -6.23
N VAL A 239 2.72 -3.03 -4.92
CA VAL A 239 1.41 -2.80 -4.29
C VAL A 239 1.43 -1.41 -3.69
N PHE A 240 0.46 -0.60 -4.06
CA PHE A 240 0.36 0.77 -3.55
C PHE A 240 -1.08 1.27 -3.52
N GLN A 241 -1.30 2.32 -2.74
CA GLN A 241 -2.54 3.07 -2.71
C GLN A 241 -2.24 4.55 -2.89
N ASN A 242 -2.91 5.20 -3.82
CA ASN A 242 -2.94 6.65 -3.91
C ASN A 242 -4.26 7.13 -3.31
N TRP A 243 -4.19 7.95 -2.27
CA TRP A 243 -5.36 8.51 -1.62
C TRP A 243 -5.44 10.00 -1.89
N LEU A 244 -6.55 10.44 -2.49
CA LEU A 244 -6.85 11.78 -2.99
C LEU A 244 -5.99 12.22 -4.19
N ASN A 245 -6.51 13.16 -4.95
CA ASN A 245 -5.89 13.65 -6.19
C ASN A 245 -4.47 14.20 -5.99
N GLN A 246 -4.19 14.89 -4.87
CA GLN A 246 -2.87 15.44 -4.55
C GLN A 246 -1.80 14.33 -4.39
N ALA A 247 -2.22 13.12 -4.10
CA ALA A 247 -1.33 11.95 -4.05
C ALA A 247 -1.30 11.14 -5.37
N GLY A 248 -1.95 11.64 -6.42
CA GLY A 248 -1.98 11.02 -7.74
C GLY A 248 -3.13 10.02 -7.94
N ALA A 249 -4.16 10.06 -7.09
CA ALA A 249 -5.38 9.28 -7.32
C ALA A 249 -6.19 9.88 -8.47
N SER A 250 -6.64 9.02 -9.39
CA SER A 250 -7.59 9.43 -10.44
C SER A 250 -9.04 9.43 -9.95
N PHE A 251 -9.32 8.70 -8.87
CA PHE A 251 -10.62 8.58 -8.23
C PHE A 251 -10.45 8.68 -6.70
N ASP A 252 -11.25 9.53 -6.08
CA ASP A 252 -11.31 9.66 -4.61
C ASP A 252 -12.20 8.57 -3.99
N HIS A 253 -12.07 7.34 -4.48
CA HIS A 253 -12.73 6.13 -4.01
C HIS A 253 -11.67 5.14 -3.54
N LEU A 254 -11.83 4.55 -2.37
CA LEU A 254 -10.82 3.66 -1.76
C LEU A 254 -10.44 2.52 -2.70
N HIS A 255 -9.18 2.48 -3.13
CA HIS A 255 -8.65 1.37 -3.91
C HIS A 255 -7.13 1.22 -3.72
N LYS A 256 -6.64 -0.03 -3.74
CA LYS A 256 -5.23 -0.36 -3.89
C LYS A 256 -4.94 -0.82 -5.32
N GLN A 257 -3.70 -0.65 -5.76
CA GLN A 257 -3.24 -1.08 -7.07
C GLN A 257 -2.12 -2.12 -6.92
N LEU A 258 -2.15 -3.12 -7.79
CA LEU A 258 -1.11 -4.13 -7.93
C LEU A 258 -0.62 -4.09 -9.38
N VAL A 259 0.68 -3.86 -9.58
CA VAL A 259 1.27 -3.80 -10.92
C VAL A 259 2.42 -4.79 -11.03
N ALA A 260 2.26 -5.76 -11.91
CA ALA A 260 3.30 -6.72 -12.25
C ALA A 260 4.32 -6.10 -13.19
N ILE A 261 5.61 -6.28 -12.88
CA ILE A 261 6.73 -5.85 -13.70
C ILE A 261 7.74 -6.99 -13.88
N ASP A 262 8.52 -6.93 -14.95
CA ASP A 262 9.54 -7.93 -15.35
C ASP A 262 10.93 -7.64 -14.79
N GLY A 263 11.06 -6.68 -13.91
CA GLY A 263 12.30 -6.27 -13.27
C GLY A 263 12.10 -5.77 -11.85
N VAL A 264 13.18 -5.28 -11.26
CA VAL A 264 13.17 -4.52 -10.01
C VAL A 264 13.72 -3.12 -10.26
N SER A 265 13.33 -2.14 -9.48
CA SER A 265 13.86 -0.78 -9.61
C SER A 265 15.36 -0.74 -9.26
N ALA A 266 16.07 0.25 -9.78
CA ALA A 266 17.48 0.46 -9.40
C ALA A 266 17.65 0.70 -7.90
N SER A 267 16.67 1.37 -7.26
CA SER A 267 16.66 1.58 -5.81
C SER A 267 16.53 0.26 -5.05
N ASN A 268 15.58 -0.60 -5.43
CA ASN A 268 15.42 -1.90 -4.78
C ASN A 268 16.65 -2.80 -5.01
N ALA A 269 17.25 -2.76 -6.21
CA ALA A 269 18.48 -3.50 -6.48
C ALA A 269 19.65 -3.06 -5.59
N ALA A 270 19.81 -1.76 -5.39
CA ALA A 270 20.82 -1.21 -4.47
C ALA A 270 20.54 -1.61 -3.02
N GLU A 271 19.29 -1.57 -2.58
CA GLU A 271 18.87 -1.99 -1.25
C GLU A 271 19.13 -3.48 -1.02
N PHE A 272 18.84 -4.34 -2.01
CA PHE A 272 19.17 -5.77 -1.91
C PHE A 272 20.67 -6.02 -1.80
N GLU A 273 21.49 -5.23 -2.50
CA GLU A 273 22.94 -5.33 -2.36
C GLU A 273 23.42 -4.90 -0.98
N MET A 274 22.86 -3.84 -0.42
CA MET A 274 23.14 -3.45 0.98
C MET A 274 22.74 -4.55 1.98
N ALA A 275 21.59 -5.20 1.76
CA ALA A 275 21.14 -6.29 2.62
C ALA A 275 22.02 -7.55 2.53
N ARG A 276 22.69 -7.80 1.40
CA ARG A 276 23.73 -8.85 1.31
C ARG A 276 24.97 -8.49 2.12
N GLN A 277 25.37 -7.22 2.12
CA GLN A 277 26.54 -6.74 2.87
C GLN A 277 26.26 -6.62 4.37
N ASN A 278 25.07 -6.18 4.76
CA ASN A 278 24.59 -6.15 6.14
C ASN A 278 23.25 -6.86 6.27
N PRO A 279 23.23 -8.16 6.58
CA PRO A 279 22.00 -8.94 6.75
C PRO A 279 21.08 -8.45 7.87
N ASN A 280 21.58 -7.62 8.83
CA ASN A 280 20.79 -7.03 9.92
C ASN A 280 20.33 -5.60 9.65
N MET A 281 20.54 -5.07 8.44
CA MET A 281 20.37 -3.64 8.16
C MET A 281 18.99 -3.08 8.49
N TYR A 282 17.91 -3.87 8.34
CA TYR A 282 16.56 -3.41 8.66
C TYR A 282 16.33 -3.30 10.18
N ASN A 283 16.97 -4.15 10.98
CA ASN A 283 17.00 -3.92 12.41
C ASN A 283 17.86 -2.69 12.74
N ASP A 284 19.10 -2.62 12.21
CA ASP A 284 20.07 -1.58 12.57
C ASP A 284 19.58 -0.18 12.19
N TYR A 285 19.13 0.00 10.95
CA TYR A 285 18.85 1.32 10.37
C TYR A 285 17.40 1.75 10.42
N ALA A 286 16.45 0.80 10.61
CA ALA A 286 15.05 1.12 10.80
C ALA A 286 14.67 1.03 12.29
N VAL A 287 14.38 -0.18 12.80
CA VAL A 287 13.72 -0.35 14.09
C VAL A 287 14.60 0.03 15.28
N ASN A 288 15.88 -0.40 15.32
CA ASN A 288 16.79 -0.05 16.41
C ASN A 288 17.08 1.46 16.42
N PHE A 289 17.33 2.03 15.24
CA PHE A 289 17.56 3.47 15.12
C PHE A 289 16.32 4.27 15.51
N ALA A 290 15.13 3.87 15.06
CA ALA A 290 13.86 4.51 15.44
C ALA A 290 13.62 4.42 16.97
N GLY A 291 13.90 3.27 17.58
CA GLY A 291 13.81 3.10 19.05
C GLY A 291 14.79 4.03 19.78
N TYR A 292 16.05 4.05 19.34
CA TYR A 292 17.08 4.92 19.91
C TYR A 292 16.75 6.41 19.78
N GLN A 293 16.18 6.82 18.64
CA GLN A 293 15.76 8.20 18.37
C GLN A 293 14.38 8.54 18.95
N ASN A 294 13.75 7.62 19.69
CA ASN A 294 12.42 7.80 20.24
C ASN A 294 11.37 8.15 19.15
N LEU A 295 11.40 7.44 18.03
CA LEU A 295 10.48 7.62 16.89
C LEU A 295 9.40 6.54 16.82
N VAL A 296 9.56 5.42 17.54
CA VAL A 296 8.53 4.38 17.65
C VAL A 296 7.31 4.98 18.35
N PHE A 297 6.15 4.84 17.75
CA PHE A 297 4.90 5.37 18.30
C PHE A 297 3.85 4.30 18.58
N ALA A 298 3.95 3.13 17.94
CA ALA A 298 3.04 2.02 18.21
C ALA A 298 3.69 0.67 17.89
N GLU A 299 3.29 -0.37 18.61
CA GLU A 299 3.63 -1.76 18.29
C GLU A 299 2.56 -2.73 18.80
N ASN A 300 2.58 -3.92 18.25
CA ASN A 300 1.91 -5.09 18.79
C ASN A 300 2.86 -6.30 18.75
N GLU A 301 2.36 -7.50 19.03
CA GLU A 301 3.17 -8.73 19.01
C GLU A 301 3.86 -8.97 17.67
N TYR A 302 3.21 -8.62 16.54
CA TYR A 302 3.61 -9.01 15.19
C TYR A 302 4.18 -7.89 14.34
N ALA A 303 4.08 -6.65 14.77
CA ALA A 303 4.52 -5.49 14.00
C ALA A 303 4.95 -4.32 14.87
N VAL A 304 5.74 -3.40 14.29
CA VAL A 304 6.20 -2.15 14.90
C VAL A 304 6.01 -0.99 13.93
N ALA A 305 5.57 0.16 14.45
CA ALA A 305 5.35 1.38 13.68
C ALA A 305 6.13 2.57 14.25
N PHE A 306 6.76 3.34 13.39
CA PHE A 306 7.54 4.51 13.76
C PHE A 306 7.42 5.65 12.74
N ALA A 307 7.71 6.88 13.18
CA ALA A 307 7.89 8.01 12.29
C ALA A 307 9.23 7.89 11.58
N ASP A 308 9.20 7.64 10.28
CA ASP A 308 10.40 7.40 9.48
C ASP A 308 11.04 8.72 9.00
N PHE A 309 12.27 8.66 8.55
CA PHE A 309 13.10 9.83 8.25
C PHE A 309 13.81 9.70 6.89
N GLY A 310 14.25 10.84 6.38
CA GLY A 310 14.94 10.89 5.09
C GLY A 310 14.05 10.55 3.88
N HIS A 311 12.74 10.70 3.99
CA HIS A 311 11.80 10.54 2.90
C HIS A 311 11.36 11.89 2.34
N ARG A 312 11.14 11.92 1.02
CA ARG A 312 10.63 13.10 0.31
C ARG A 312 9.41 13.74 0.98
N TYR A 313 8.59 12.95 1.64
CA TYR A 313 7.41 13.36 2.39
C TYR A 313 7.47 12.82 3.81
N PRO A 314 6.81 13.47 4.80
CA PRO A 314 6.66 12.87 6.12
C PRO A 314 6.07 11.46 6.00
N THR A 315 6.69 10.48 6.63
CA THR A 315 6.42 9.07 6.40
C THR A 315 6.22 8.32 7.72
N LEU A 316 5.20 7.48 7.76
CA LEU A 316 5.01 6.46 8.79
C LEU A 316 5.46 5.13 8.20
N ALA A 317 6.29 4.38 8.92
CA ALA A 317 6.76 3.07 8.54
C ALA A 317 6.20 2.00 9.47
N ILE A 318 5.71 0.90 8.91
CA ILE A 318 5.18 -0.25 9.64
C ILE A 318 5.93 -1.49 9.17
N TYR A 319 6.65 -2.16 10.07
CA TYR A 319 7.46 -3.34 9.79
C TYR A 319 6.89 -4.59 10.45
N SER A 320 6.78 -5.68 9.69
CA SER A 320 6.44 -6.99 10.21
C SER A 320 7.60 -7.58 11.00
N LYS A 321 7.33 -8.10 12.21
CA LYS A 321 8.30 -8.83 13.04
C LYS A 321 8.43 -10.31 12.62
N ALA A 322 7.65 -10.77 11.62
CA ALA A 322 7.60 -12.16 11.20
C ALA A 322 8.90 -12.64 10.54
N GLU A 323 9.20 -13.93 10.67
CA GLU A 323 10.31 -14.59 9.96
C GLU A 323 10.07 -14.69 8.45
N LYS A 324 8.81 -14.77 8.04
CA LYS A 324 8.42 -14.89 6.63
C LYS A 324 8.40 -13.51 5.98
N ASN A 325 9.22 -13.36 4.95
CA ASN A 325 9.45 -12.09 4.24
C ASN A 325 8.35 -11.73 3.23
N GLN A 326 7.55 -12.72 2.85
CA GLN A 326 6.48 -12.58 1.87
C GLN A 326 5.14 -12.55 2.60
N PRO A 327 4.28 -11.55 2.39
CA PRO A 327 3.03 -11.41 3.13
C PRO A 327 2.10 -12.63 2.99
N TRP A 328 2.09 -13.30 1.84
CA TRP A 328 1.29 -14.53 1.62
C TRP A 328 1.81 -15.80 2.29
N ASN A 329 2.97 -15.73 2.94
CA ASN A 329 3.56 -16.82 3.72
C ASN A 329 3.50 -16.56 5.24
N GLN A 330 2.96 -15.41 5.65
CA GLN A 330 2.75 -15.08 7.06
C GLN A 330 1.46 -15.71 7.58
N THR A 331 1.38 -15.92 8.90
CA THR A 331 0.16 -16.45 9.52
C THR A 331 -0.96 -15.40 9.53
N PRO A 332 -2.23 -15.82 9.69
CA PRO A 332 -3.34 -14.88 9.81
C PRO A 332 -3.14 -13.85 10.93
N GLU A 333 -2.56 -14.24 12.07
CA GLU A 333 -2.28 -13.37 13.22
C GLU A 333 -1.20 -12.33 12.88
N GLN A 334 -0.15 -12.74 12.15
CA GLN A 334 0.91 -11.83 11.68
C GLN A 334 0.37 -10.81 10.69
N VAL A 335 -0.45 -11.25 9.73
CA VAL A 335 -1.14 -10.35 8.79
C VAL A 335 -2.09 -9.42 9.51
N ARG A 336 -2.82 -9.93 10.52
CA ARG A 336 -3.72 -9.14 11.38
C ARG A 336 -2.93 -8.05 12.12
N GLY A 337 -1.82 -8.41 12.76
CA GLY A 337 -1.00 -7.46 13.49
C GLY A 337 -0.44 -6.34 12.62
N MET A 338 0.00 -6.66 11.40
CA MET A 338 0.39 -5.66 10.41
C MET A 338 -0.79 -4.77 10.00
N SER A 339 -1.94 -5.38 9.67
CA SER A 339 -3.15 -4.64 9.28
C SER A 339 -3.62 -3.69 10.38
N ASP A 340 -3.61 -4.11 11.64
CA ASP A 340 -4.06 -3.29 12.77
C ASP A 340 -3.22 -2.03 12.93
N LEU A 341 -1.88 -2.11 12.74
CA LEU A 341 -1.01 -0.93 12.79
C LEU A 341 -1.15 -0.05 11.55
N VAL A 342 -1.26 -0.63 10.34
CA VAL A 342 -1.50 0.14 9.10
C VAL A 342 -2.83 0.89 9.19
N HIS A 343 -3.88 0.21 9.65
CA HIS A 343 -5.19 0.83 9.90
C HIS A 343 -5.10 1.98 10.89
N ALA A 344 -4.44 1.76 12.05
CA ALA A 344 -4.27 2.78 13.07
C ALA A 344 -3.51 4.01 12.56
N CYS A 345 -2.50 3.81 11.70
CA CYS A 345 -1.77 4.90 11.03
C CYS A 345 -2.68 5.71 10.09
N HIS A 346 -3.49 5.04 9.26
CA HIS A 346 -4.47 5.73 8.40
C HIS A 346 -5.55 6.45 9.20
N ALA A 347 -6.06 5.83 10.26
CA ALA A 347 -7.06 6.45 11.14
C ALA A 347 -6.49 7.69 11.87
N ALA A 348 -5.24 7.62 12.33
CA ALA A 348 -4.56 8.75 12.97
C ALA A 348 -4.25 9.89 12.00
N MET A 349 -3.99 9.58 10.74
CA MET A 349 -3.78 10.56 9.68
C MET A 349 -5.07 11.31 9.32
N GLY A 350 -6.19 10.59 9.27
CA GLY A 350 -7.49 11.12 8.85
C GLY A 350 -7.73 11.02 7.34
N SER A 351 -9.02 11.04 6.96
CA SER A 351 -9.48 10.87 5.56
C SER A 351 -9.13 12.04 4.64
N GLU A 352 -8.88 13.23 5.21
CA GLU A 352 -8.59 14.45 4.44
C GLU A 352 -7.10 14.63 4.08
N VAL A 353 -6.20 13.78 4.59
CA VAL A 353 -4.78 13.88 4.31
C VAL A 353 -4.41 13.04 3.09
N PRO A 354 -3.93 13.67 1.99
CA PRO A 354 -3.47 12.93 0.82
C PRO A 354 -2.27 12.06 1.18
N CYS A 355 -2.27 10.79 0.76
CA CYS A 355 -1.14 9.90 1.03
C CYS A 355 -0.88 8.88 -0.08
N ASN A 356 0.35 8.39 -0.11
CA ASN A 356 0.69 7.16 -0.79
C ASN A 356 1.01 6.09 0.26
N GLU A 357 0.38 4.92 0.15
CA GLU A 357 0.79 3.70 0.84
C GLU A 357 1.58 2.86 -0.13
N GLU A 358 2.75 2.36 0.29
CA GLU A 358 3.67 1.59 -0.54
C GLU A 358 4.10 0.33 0.21
N TRP A 359 4.05 -0.85 -0.46
CA TRP A 359 4.42 -2.13 0.13
C TRP A 359 5.79 -2.59 -0.38
N TYR A 360 6.60 -3.06 0.54
CA TYR A 360 7.90 -3.62 0.29
C TYR A 360 8.00 -5.01 0.93
N TYR A 361 8.55 -5.97 0.21
CA TYR A 361 8.68 -7.35 0.64
C TYR A 361 9.71 -8.06 -0.25
N ARG A 362 10.15 -9.25 0.14
CA ARG A 362 11.06 -10.05 -0.67
C ARG A 362 10.36 -10.63 -1.91
N PRO A 363 10.73 -10.26 -3.14
CA PRO A 363 10.22 -10.91 -4.34
C PRO A 363 10.60 -12.39 -4.40
N PRO A 364 9.81 -13.27 -5.05
CA PRO A 364 10.10 -14.70 -5.10
C PRO A 364 11.46 -15.07 -5.70
N ALA A 365 11.92 -14.29 -6.69
CA ALA A 365 13.18 -14.54 -7.41
C ALA A 365 14.44 -14.00 -6.69
N ILE A 366 14.28 -13.35 -5.55
CA ILE A 366 15.37 -12.72 -4.80
C ILE A 366 15.69 -13.55 -3.55
N ASP A 367 16.97 -13.88 -3.36
CA ASP A 367 17.49 -14.68 -2.24
C ASP A 367 17.89 -13.86 -1.01
N VAL A 368 17.69 -12.55 -1.03
CA VAL A 368 17.97 -11.64 0.07
C VAL A 368 16.77 -11.50 0.99
N ALA A 369 16.98 -11.57 2.29
CA ALA A 369 15.93 -11.38 3.27
C ALA A 369 15.54 -9.89 3.36
N VAL A 370 14.27 -9.59 3.08
CA VAL A 370 13.66 -8.26 3.15
C VAL A 370 12.36 -8.39 3.94
N PRO A 371 12.22 -7.76 5.11
CA PRO A 371 10.99 -7.85 5.90
C PRO A 371 9.83 -7.23 5.13
N TRP A 372 8.63 -7.80 5.23
CA TRP A 372 7.45 -7.11 4.75
C TRP A 372 7.25 -5.83 5.55
N HIS A 373 7.22 -4.70 4.86
CA HIS A 373 6.96 -3.40 5.49
C HIS A 373 6.14 -2.52 4.57
N ILE A 374 5.45 -1.56 5.18
CA ILE A 374 4.55 -0.62 4.51
C ILE A 374 4.92 0.79 4.92
N LEU A 375 5.05 1.67 3.93
CA LEU A 375 5.27 3.09 4.14
C LEU A 375 4.02 3.88 3.80
N ILE A 376 3.59 4.80 4.67
CA ILE A 376 2.49 5.74 4.44
C ILE A 376 3.08 7.15 4.37
N LYS A 377 3.12 7.73 3.16
CA LYS A 377 3.74 9.02 2.86
C LYS A 377 2.68 10.11 2.76
N TRP A 378 2.75 11.09 3.65
CA TRP A 378 1.81 12.22 3.67
C TRP A 378 2.15 13.24 2.57
N ARG A 379 1.32 13.34 1.55
CA ARG A 379 1.50 14.17 0.36
C ARG A 379 1.07 15.63 0.60
N ILE A 380 1.55 16.23 1.70
CA ILE A 380 1.16 17.57 2.17
C ILE A 380 2.00 18.71 1.58
N SER A 381 2.94 18.43 0.71
CA SER A 381 3.77 19.42 0.03
C SER A 381 4.13 18.97 -1.38
N ASN A 382 4.39 19.94 -2.27
CA ASN A 382 4.91 19.68 -3.61
C ASN A 382 6.36 20.15 -3.70
N PRO A 383 7.27 19.37 -4.29
CA PRO A 383 8.62 19.80 -4.60
C PRO A 383 8.61 21.00 -5.56
N ALA A 384 9.58 21.87 -5.37
CA ALA A 384 9.77 23.06 -6.18
C ALA A 384 11.20 23.10 -6.78
N GLY A 385 11.62 24.25 -7.28
CA GLY A 385 12.91 24.40 -7.96
C GLY A 385 14.12 24.02 -7.11
N PHE A 386 14.10 24.30 -5.79
CA PHE A 386 15.17 23.92 -4.89
C PHE A 386 15.40 22.39 -4.88
N GLU A 387 14.35 21.63 -4.68
CA GLU A 387 14.39 20.16 -4.65
C GLU A 387 14.75 19.58 -6.03
N ALA A 388 14.30 20.25 -7.10
CA ALA A 388 14.61 19.81 -8.47
C ALA A 388 16.12 19.94 -8.78
N VAL A 389 16.77 21.01 -8.31
CA VAL A 389 18.21 21.26 -8.55
C VAL A 389 19.08 20.46 -7.59
N THR A 390 18.80 20.53 -6.29
CA THR A 390 19.69 20.00 -5.24
C THR A 390 19.47 18.52 -4.95
N LYS A 391 18.28 17.97 -5.27
CA LYS A 391 17.80 16.64 -4.82
C LYS A 391 17.70 16.54 -3.28
N ILE A 392 17.73 17.66 -2.57
CA ILE A 392 17.45 17.77 -1.15
C ILE A 392 15.98 18.18 -1.03
N PHE A 393 15.17 17.38 -0.35
CA PHE A 393 13.75 17.68 -0.17
C PHE A 393 13.52 18.51 1.09
N VAL A 394 12.47 19.32 1.09
CA VAL A 394 12.12 20.17 2.23
C VAL A 394 10.76 19.79 2.78
N ASN A 395 10.76 19.21 3.98
CA ASN A 395 9.54 18.88 4.72
C ASN A 395 9.17 20.00 5.70
N THR A 396 7.88 20.07 6.02
CA THR A 396 7.33 21.04 6.99
C THR A 396 7.14 20.42 8.38
N ILE A 397 7.26 19.11 8.50
CA ILE A 397 7.09 18.33 9.74
C ILE A 397 8.31 17.43 9.88
N ASP A 398 9.03 17.54 11.00
CA ASP A 398 10.12 16.63 11.36
C ASP A 398 9.57 15.32 11.95
N PRO A 399 10.42 14.24 12.03
CA PRO A 399 9.94 12.94 12.48
C PRO A 399 9.40 12.92 13.91
N TRP A 400 9.98 13.68 14.85
CA TRP A 400 9.48 13.73 16.23
C TRP A 400 8.11 14.42 16.31
N THR A 401 7.97 15.55 15.62
CA THR A 401 6.67 16.24 15.51
C THR A 401 5.61 15.35 14.86
N LEU A 402 5.98 14.57 13.82
CA LEU A 402 5.10 13.61 13.18
C LEU A 402 4.65 12.53 14.17
N ARG A 403 5.63 11.91 14.90
CA ARG A 403 5.34 10.93 15.94
C ARG A 403 4.35 11.48 16.98
N ASP A 404 4.61 12.67 17.53
CA ASP A 404 3.78 13.24 18.59
C ASP A 404 2.33 13.49 18.13
N LYS A 405 2.15 13.95 16.89
CA LYS A 405 0.82 14.12 16.28
C LYS A 405 0.08 12.77 16.21
N VAL A 406 0.77 11.73 15.74
CA VAL A 406 0.19 10.39 15.60
C VAL A 406 -0.13 9.80 16.96
N VAL A 407 0.77 9.88 17.95
CA VAL A 407 0.58 9.38 19.31
C VAL A 407 -0.68 9.97 19.95
N ASN A 408 -0.83 11.30 19.92
CA ASN A 408 -1.99 11.98 20.50
C ASN A 408 -3.29 11.46 19.87
N ARG A 409 -3.32 11.33 18.56
CA ARG A 409 -4.50 10.85 17.84
C ARG A 409 -4.79 9.37 18.10
N LEU A 410 -3.77 8.52 18.24
CA LEU A 410 -3.93 7.09 18.53
C LEU A 410 -4.59 6.87 19.91
N PHE A 411 -4.21 7.65 20.94
CA PHE A 411 -4.86 7.56 22.25
C PHE A 411 -6.34 7.92 22.19
N GLU A 412 -6.70 8.96 21.42
CA GLU A 412 -8.10 9.34 21.21
C GLU A 412 -8.88 8.23 20.51
N LEU A 413 -8.36 7.72 19.38
CA LEU A 413 -9.00 6.66 18.60
C LEU A 413 -9.16 5.35 19.37
N ARG A 414 -8.17 4.99 20.22
CA ARG A 414 -8.27 3.82 21.10
C ARG A 414 -9.38 4.00 22.13
N LYS A 415 -9.50 5.19 22.74
CA LYS A 415 -10.59 5.52 23.67
C LYS A 415 -11.97 5.47 22.99
N GLU A 416 -12.03 5.86 21.72
CA GLU A 416 -13.24 5.80 20.90
C GLU A 416 -13.54 4.38 20.37
N GLY A 417 -12.66 3.40 20.58
CA GLY A 417 -12.80 2.04 20.05
C GLY A 417 -12.66 1.94 18.52
N LYS A 418 -12.03 2.93 17.89
CA LYS A 418 -11.87 3.00 16.42
C LYS A 418 -10.66 2.26 15.90
N ILE A 419 -9.71 1.88 16.74
CA ILE A 419 -8.53 1.08 16.39
C ILE A 419 -8.50 -0.20 17.23
N ALA A 420 -7.69 -1.18 16.83
CA ALA A 420 -7.57 -2.46 17.52
C ALA A 420 -7.04 -2.28 18.96
N ASN A 421 -7.61 -3.03 19.92
CA ASN A 421 -7.28 -2.90 21.36
C ASN A 421 -5.88 -3.39 21.73
N GLY A 422 -5.26 -4.28 20.94
CA GLY A 422 -3.95 -4.89 21.21
C GLY A 422 -2.74 -4.01 20.84
N ILE A 423 -2.95 -2.75 20.45
CA ILE A 423 -1.89 -1.83 20.07
C ILE A 423 -1.33 -1.14 21.31
N LYS A 424 -0.02 -1.30 21.55
CA LYS A 424 0.75 -0.50 22.52
C LYS A 424 1.11 0.84 21.89
N ILE A 425 1.00 1.94 22.63
CA ILE A 425 1.20 3.30 22.12
C ILE A 425 2.27 4.03 22.95
N ALA A 426 3.25 4.63 22.28
CA ALA A 426 4.31 5.45 22.88
C ALA A 426 5.05 4.74 24.03
N ALA A 427 4.93 5.20 25.26
CA ALA A 427 5.61 4.64 26.43
C ALA A 427 5.16 3.19 26.79
N GLU A 428 4.10 2.69 26.18
CA GLU A 428 3.67 1.30 26.34
C GLU A 428 4.48 0.34 25.44
N CYS A 429 5.20 0.87 24.45
CA CYS A 429 6.00 0.07 23.52
C CYS A 429 7.25 -0.49 24.20
N ASP A 430 7.54 -1.77 23.95
CA ASP A 430 8.73 -2.44 24.51
C ASP A 430 10.01 -1.98 23.82
N CYS A 431 9.93 -1.57 22.56
CA CYS A 431 11.06 -1.14 21.72
C CYS A 431 12.24 -2.13 21.76
N THR A 432 11.94 -3.43 21.73
CA THR A 432 12.94 -4.49 21.82
C THR A 432 13.94 -4.40 20.66
N PRO A 433 15.25 -4.28 20.89
CA PRO A 433 16.24 -4.28 19.83
C PRO A 433 16.22 -5.59 19.03
N ASN A 434 16.47 -5.49 17.72
CA ASN A 434 16.44 -6.62 16.77
C ASN A 434 15.13 -7.39 16.80
N SER A 435 14.01 -6.66 16.92
CA SER A 435 12.68 -7.27 16.97
C SER A 435 12.20 -7.84 15.65
N LEU A 436 12.84 -7.49 14.52
CA LEU A 436 12.51 -8.05 13.22
C LEU A 436 13.22 -9.39 13.01
N MET A 437 12.43 -10.45 12.89
CA MET A 437 12.92 -11.84 12.74
C MET A 437 13.12 -12.27 11.27
N TYR A 438 13.06 -11.33 10.34
CA TYR A 438 13.04 -11.56 8.89
C TYR A 438 14.20 -12.36 8.32
N ASN A 439 15.32 -12.43 9.01
CA ASN A 439 16.50 -13.19 8.57
C ASN A 439 16.86 -14.28 9.59
N PRO A 440 16.46 -15.53 9.33
CA PRO A 440 16.71 -16.64 10.25
C PRO A 440 18.20 -16.87 10.55
N SER A 441 19.11 -16.49 9.65
CA SER A 441 20.55 -16.67 9.87
C SER A 441 21.12 -15.82 11.02
N LEU A 442 20.42 -14.76 11.41
CA LEU A 442 20.79 -13.92 12.55
C LEU A 442 20.47 -14.57 13.90
N HIS A 443 19.64 -15.62 13.88
CA HIS A 443 19.17 -16.32 15.09
C HIS A 443 19.75 -17.73 15.24
N VAL A 444 20.57 -18.18 14.29
CA VAL A 444 21.28 -19.48 14.34
C VAL A 444 22.58 -19.30 15.13
N GLY A 445 22.52 -19.50 16.42
CA GLY A 445 23.74 -19.51 17.26
C GLY A 445 23.55 -18.96 18.65
N GLY A 446 22.59 -19.48 19.40
CA GLY A 446 22.53 -19.44 20.85
C GLY A 446 22.64 -18.08 21.53
N ALA A 447 21.71 -17.77 22.41
CA ALA A 447 21.72 -16.73 23.41
C ALA A 447 22.06 -15.31 22.89
N HIS A 448 21.04 -14.54 22.71
CA HIS A 448 21.12 -13.09 22.56
C HIS A 448 22.17 -12.51 23.53
N PRO A 449 23.19 -11.73 23.10
CA PRO A 449 24.21 -11.18 23.97
C PRO A 449 23.65 -10.28 25.10
N TYR A 450 22.38 -9.88 25.00
CA TYR A 450 21.70 -9.02 25.98
C TYR A 450 20.70 -9.75 26.89
N ALA A 451 20.45 -11.06 26.71
CA ALA A 451 19.58 -11.83 27.59
C ALA A 451 20.25 -12.27 28.92
N MET A 452 21.52 -11.93 29.14
CA MET A 452 22.31 -12.34 30.31
C MET A 452 22.43 -11.25 31.38
N ARG A 453 21.55 -10.26 31.47
CA ARG A 453 21.56 -9.33 32.60
C ARG A 453 20.18 -9.22 33.26
N GLY A 454 19.77 -10.28 33.96
CA GLY A 454 18.51 -10.29 34.69
C GLY A 454 18.29 -11.47 35.62
N ARG A 455 19.35 -12.14 36.09
CA ARG A 455 19.25 -13.01 37.26
C ARG A 455 20.20 -12.48 38.33
N GLY A 456 19.68 -11.55 39.14
CA GLY A 456 20.26 -11.24 40.41
C GLY A 456 20.25 -12.49 41.27
N THR A 457 21.41 -13.03 41.55
CA THR A 457 21.62 -13.97 42.63
C THR A 457 21.36 -13.23 43.94
N THR A 458 20.26 -13.48 44.59
CA THR A 458 20.11 -13.30 46.03
C THR A 458 21.09 -14.24 46.70
N MET A 459 22.18 -13.71 47.26
CA MET A 459 22.94 -14.40 48.29
C MET A 459 22.16 -14.26 49.60
N ASP A 460 21.67 -15.36 50.10
CA ASP A 460 21.29 -15.50 51.49
C ASP A 460 22.54 -15.46 52.36
N MET A 461 22.54 -14.59 53.38
CA MET A 461 23.20 -14.72 54.65
C MET A 461 22.17 -14.60 55.76
#